data_63f34fd3041271ef8447bcf6ed9decbd
#
_entry.id   63f34fd3041271ef8447bcf6ed9decbd
#
_cell.length_a   1.000
_cell.length_b   1.000
_cell.length_c   1.000
_cell.angle_alpha   90.00
_cell.angle_beta   90.00
_cell.angle_gamma   90.00
#
_symmetry.space_group_name_H-M   'P 1'
#
loop_
_entity.id
_entity.type
_entity.pdbx_description
1 polymer ?
#
loop_
_entity_poly.entity_id
_entity_poly.type
_entity_poly.pdbx_seq_one_letter_code
_entity_poly.pdbx_strand_id
1 'polypeptide(L)'
;SARRSYADLIAKPFMPDDEKYNYYFYDINAKINHKFSDRSRLYLSAYNGKDHFATQYDDNSDFKDGSKMNWGNTIISARWNYIFNNRLFSNTTVSYNNYLFNVSAYSNNQYSLTNNTTFINRYSSDYRSGINDWNYQIDFDYNPSPMHHIKFGAGYIYHRFRPEVMTSKISDKVDSEAFRDTTYHSMNNSRIYAHEVSA
;
A
#
# COMPACT_ATOMS: atom_id res chain seq x y z
N SER A 1 10.54 2.96 -16.47
CA SER A 1 10.84 1.54 -16.22
C SER A 1 9.65 0.85 -15.58
N ALA A 2 9.46 -0.42 -15.89
CA ALA A 2 8.49 -1.28 -15.23
C ALA A 2 9.16 -2.63 -14.98
N ARG A 3 8.87 -3.25 -13.85
CA ARG A 3 9.32 -4.60 -13.52
C ARG A 3 8.24 -5.37 -12.75
N ARG A 4 8.31 -6.70 -12.84
CA ARG A 4 7.53 -7.65 -12.04
C ARG A 4 8.41 -8.79 -11.60
N SER A 5 8.20 -9.33 -10.40
CA SER A 5 8.74 -10.63 -10.01
C SER A 5 7.87 -11.77 -10.56
N TYR A 6 8.47 -12.93 -10.81
CA TYR A 6 7.80 -14.12 -11.31
C TYR A 6 7.99 -15.31 -10.35
N ALA A 7 8.21 -15.02 -9.07
CA ALA A 7 8.43 -16.04 -8.04
C ALA A 7 7.23 -17.00 -7.93
N ASP A 8 6.02 -16.47 -8.09
CA ASP A 8 4.76 -17.21 -8.16
C ASP A 8 4.74 -18.28 -9.26
N LEU A 9 5.26 -17.95 -10.44
CA LEU A 9 5.28 -18.87 -11.58
C LEU A 9 6.39 -19.94 -11.45
N ILE A 10 7.54 -19.56 -10.89
CA ILE A 10 8.68 -20.45 -10.73
C ILE A 10 8.43 -21.46 -9.60
N ALA A 11 7.82 -21.04 -8.51
CA ALA A 11 7.53 -21.90 -7.35
C ALA A 11 6.39 -22.90 -7.61
N LYS A 12 5.41 -22.55 -8.45
CA LYS A 12 4.20 -23.33 -8.67
C LYS A 12 4.43 -24.84 -8.98
N PRO A 13 5.41 -25.25 -9.80
CA PRO A 13 5.64 -26.68 -10.10
C PRO A 13 6.19 -27.48 -8.90
N PHE A 14 6.65 -26.80 -7.85
CA PHE A 14 7.27 -27.41 -6.65
C PHE A 14 6.37 -27.39 -5.42
N MET A 15 5.15 -26.89 -5.56
CA MET A 15 4.18 -26.83 -4.47
C MET A 15 3.39 -28.13 -4.37
N PRO A 16 3.03 -28.58 -3.15
CA PRO A 16 2.05 -29.63 -2.95
C PRO A 16 0.70 -29.26 -3.58
N ASP A 17 -0.10 -30.27 -3.93
CA ASP A 17 -1.39 -30.05 -4.59
C ASP A 17 -2.41 -29.36 -3.67
N ASP A 18 -2.31 -29.57 -2.37
CA ASP A 18 -3.17 -29.03 -1.31
C ASP A 18 -2.73 -27.65 -0.79
N GLU A 19 -1.47 -27.24 -1.07
CA GLU A 19 -0.94 -25.96 -0.63
C GLU A 19 -0.59 -25.07 -1.83
N LYS A 20 -1.06 -23.84 -1.80
CA LYS A 20 -0.74 -22.84 -2.82
C LYS A 20 -0.18 -21.58 -2.19
N TYR A 21 1.02 -21.21 -2.62
CA TYR A 21 1.67 -19.96 -2.25
C TYR A 21 1.80 -19.10 -3.49
N ASN A 22 1.36 -17.86 -3.38
CA ASN A 22 1.46 -16.88 -4.45
C ASN A 22 2.15 -15.64 -3.93
N TYR A 23 3.32 -15.32 -4.48
CA TYR A 23 4.04 -14.10 -4.17
C TYR A 23 4.53 -13.45 -5.45
N TYR A 24 4.10 -12.24 -5.66
CA TYR A 24 4.65 -11.38 -6.69
C TYR A 24 4.64 -9.92 -6.25
N PHE A 25 5.54 -9.15 -6.83
CA PHE A 25 5.48 -7.70 -6.78
C PHE A 25 5.59 -7.12 -8.18
N TYR A 26 5.11 -5.93 -8.34
CA TYR A 26 5.41 -5.10 -9.50
C TYR A 26 5.70 -3.67 -9.07
N ASP A 27 6.51 -2.98 -9.86
CA ASP A 27 6.68 -1.54 -9.77
C ASP A 27 6.82 -0.89 -11.14
N ILE A 28 6.32 0.33 -11.21
CA ILE A 28 6.37 1.19 -12.39
C ILE A 28 6.94 2.53 -11.96
N ASN A 29 7.94 2.99 -12.71
CA ASN A 29 8.57 4.29 -12.54
C ASN A 29 8.49 5.08 -13.84
N ALA A 30 7.98 6.30 -13.77
CA ALA A 30 7.97 7.26 -14.86
C ALA A 30 8.62 8.56 -14.41
N LYS A 31 9.48 9.14 -15.27
CA LYS A 31 10.09 10.44 -15.05
C LYS A 31 10.08 11.24 -16.35
N ILE A 32 9.63 12.48 -16.24
CA ILE A 32 9.64 13.46 -17.34
C ILE A 32 10.32 14.71 -16.81
N ASN A 33 11.13 15.34 -17.61
CA ASN A 33 11.65 16.66 -17.30
C ASN A 33 11.43 17.61 -18.49
N HIS A 34 11.18 18.86 -18.16
CA HIS A 34 11.00 19.91 -19.14
C HIS A 34 11.82 21.15 -18.76
N LYS A 35 12.59 21.62 -19.70
CA LYS A 35 13.38 22.84 -19.56
C LYS A 35 12.60 23.99 -20.19
N PHE A 36 12.05 24.89 -19.37
CA PHE A 36 11.36 26.10 -19.85
C PHE A 36 12.36 27.18 -20.32
N SER A 37 13.49 27.26 -19.61
CA SER A 37 14.57 28.18 -19.94
C SER A 37 15.89 27.70 -19.32
N ASP A 38 17.01 28.41 -19.54
CA ASP A 38 18.27 28.08 -18.87
C ASP A 38 18.20 28.24 -17.34
N ARG A 39 17.20 28.98 -16.86
CA ARG A 39 16.99 29.24 -15.43
C ARG A 39 15.85 28.44 -14.80
N SER A 40 15.03 27.76 -15.61
CA SER A 40 13.80 27.09 -15.11
C SER A 40 13.65 25.71 -15.69
N ARG A 41 13.59 24.71 -14.81
CA ARG A 41 13.38 23.31 -15.17
C ARG A 41 12.42 22.61 -14.21
N LEU A 42 11.47 21.90 -14.78
CA LEU A 42 10.51 21.08 -14.05
C LEU A 42 10.83 19.59 -14.23
N TYR A 43 10.78 18.85 -13.15
CA TYR A 43 10.87 17.39 -13.11
C TYR A 43 9.56 16.85 -12.56
N LEU A 44 8.93 15.96 -13.30
CA LEU A 44 7.78 15.19 -12.84
C LEU A 44 8.20 13.74 -12.67
N SER A 45 7.85 13.13 -11.56
CA SER A 45 8.08 11.71 -11.34
C SER A 45 6.84 11.04 -10.76
N ALA A 46 6.60 9.81 -11.19
CA ALA A 46 5.55 8.95 -10.65
C ALA A 46 6.13 7.57 -10.39
N TYR A 47 5.76 7.02 -9.25
CA TYR A 47 6.06 5.66 -8.85
C TYR A 47 4.77 4.97 -8.41
N ASN A 48 4.58 3.74 -8.82
CA ASN A 48 3.56 2.85 -8.27
C ASN A 48 4.17 1.46 -8.10
N GLY A 49 4.10 0.95 -6.89
CA GLY A 49 4.56 -0.40 -6.55
C GLY A 49 3.53 -1.11 -5.69
N LYS A 50 3.37 -2.40 -5.91
CA LYS A 50 2.48 -3.27 -5.14
C LYS A 50 3.09 -4.63 -4.96
N ASP A 51 3.01 -5.11 -3.73
CA ASP A 51 3.34 -6.48 -3.33
C ASP A 51 2.05 -7.25 -3.06
N HIS A 52 2.06 -8.51 -3.42
CA HIS A 52 0.99 -9.46 -3.23
C HIS A 52 1.55 -10.75 -2.67
N PHE A 53 1.02 -11.16 -1.54
CA PHE A 53 1.27 -12.46 -0.93
C PHE A 53 -0.06 -13.14 -0.65
N ALA A 54 -0.21 -14.39 -1.02
CA ALA A 54 -1.37 -15.19 -0.71
C ALA A 54 -0.96 -16.63 -0.39
N THR A 55 -1.65 -17.22 0.57
CA THR A 55 -1.58 -18.64 0.88
C THR A 55 -2.96 -19.24 0.79
N GLN A 56 -3.06 -20.46 0.31
CA GLN A 56 -4.29 -21.23 0.29
C GLN A 56 -3.95 -22.68 0.62
N TYR A 57 -4.70 -23.24 1.53
CA TYR A 57 -4.75 -24.67 1.83
C TYR A 57 -6.11 -25.20 1.42
N ASP A 58 -6.14 -26.29 0.66
CA ASP A 58 -7.36 -26.95 0.18
C ASP A 58 -7.07 -28.44 0.03
N ASP A 59 -7.50 -29.23 0.99
CA ASP A 59 -7.28 -30.67 1.01
C ASP A 59 -8.26 -31.47 0.10
N ASN A 60 -9.00 -30.74 -0.76
CA ASN A 60 -10.06 -31.27 -1.65
C ASN A 60 -11.24 -31.93 -0.90
N SER A 61 -11.32 -31.79 0.42
CA SER A 61 -12.40 -32.34 1.22
C SER A 61 -13.20 -31.21 1.89
N ASP A 62 -13.03 -31.13 3.18
CA ASP A 62 -13.91 -30.35 4.03
C ASP A 62 -13.23 -29.09 4.61
N PHE A 63 -11.91 -28.90 4.35
CA PHE A 63 -11.13 -27.81 4.93
C PHE A 63 -10.51 -26.94 3.86
N LYS A 64 -10.84 -25.64 3.89
CA LYS A 64 -10.27 -24.64 3.01
C LYS A 64 -9.92 -23.38 3.78
N ASP A 65 -8.65 -23.11 3.89
CA ASP A 65 -8.12 -21.94 4.54
C ASP A 65 -7.30 -21.09 3.59
N GLY A 66 -7.30 -19.79 3.81
CA GLY A 66 -6.45 -18.94 3.03
C GLY A 66 -6.23 -17.58 3.66
N SER A 67 -5.10 -17.01 3.33
CA SER A 67 -4.77 -15.64 3.68
C SER A 67 -4.22 -14.89 2.48
N LYS A 68 -4.44 -13.58 2.49
CA LYS A 68 -4.00 -12.69 1.43
C LYS A 68 -3.54 -11.38 2.04
N MET A 69 -2.35 -10.96 1.69
CA MET A 69 -1.76 -9.70 2.09
C MET A 69 -1.35 -8.90 0.87
N ASN A 70 -1.79 -7.66 0.82
CA ASN A 70 -1.40 -6.72 -0.21
C ASN A 70 -0.92 -5.43 0.45
N TRP A 71 0.21 -4.92 -0.02
CA TRP A 71 0.66 -3.59 0.34
C TRP A 71 1.23 -2.90 -0.87
N GLY A 72 1.22 -1.59 -0.85
CA GLY A 72 1.71 -0.85 -1.99
C GLY A 72 1.78 0.63 -1.74
N ASN A 73 2.54 1.29 -2.60
CA ASN A 73 2.78 2.70 -2.51
C ASN A 73 2.62 3.38 -3.88
N THR A 74 1.99 4.55 -3.88
CA THR A 74 1.90 5.43 -5.04
C THR A 74 2.49 6.77 -4.66
N ILE A 75 3.52 7.21 -5.39
CA ILE A 75 4.18 8.51 -5.17
C ILE A 75 4.12 9.29 -6.47
N ILE A 76 3.66 10.53 -6.38
CA ILE A 76 3.72 11.49 -7.48
C ILE A 76 4.45 12.71 -6.95
N SER A 77 5.45 13.20 -7.69
CA SER A 77 6.17 14.40 -7.29
C SER A 77 6.47 15.32 -8.46
N ALA A 78 6.43 16.60 -8.17
CA ALA A 78 6.86 17.67 -9.04
C ALA A 78 7.99 18.44 -8.34
N ARG A 79 9.14 18.56 -8.99
CA ARG A 79 10.26 19.36 -8.53
C ARG A 79 10.55 20.43 -9.53
N TRP A 80 10.53 21.67 -9.08
CA TRP A 80 10.86 22.84 -9.87
C TRP A 80 12.17 23.44 -9.40
N ASN A 81 13.16 23.45 -10.31
CA ASN A 81 14.44 24.12 -10.14
C ASN A 81 14.38 25.51 -10.77
N TYR A 82 14.75 26.52 -10.01
CA TYR A 82 14.78 27.88 -10.51
C TYR A 82 16.05 28.61 -10.11
N ILE A 83 16.76 29.19 -11.10
CA ILE A 83 17.98 29.99 -10.95
C ILE A 83 17.59 31.47 -11.01
N PHE A 84 17.58 32.12 -9.83
CA PHE A 84 17.30 33.57 -9.74
C PHE A 84 18.42 34.38 -10.36
N ASN A 85 19.66 34.02 -10.01
CA ASN A 85 20.89 34.61 -10.52
C ASN A 85 22.07 33.66 -10.34
N ASN A 86 23.29 34.08 -10.68
CA ASN A 86 24.49 33.24 -10.56
C ASN A 86 24.88 32.84 -9.12
N ARG A 87 24.20 33.36 -8.10
CA ARG A 87 24.49 33.12 -6.68
C ARG A 87 23.34 32.50 -5.92
N LEU A 88 22.13 32.54 -6.44
CA LEU A 88 20.93 32.05 -5.76
C LEU A 88 20.13 31.14 -6.68
N PHE A 89 19.87 29.94 -6.17
CA PHE A 89 19.02 29.00 -6.82
C PHE A 89 18.06 28.33 -5.82
N SER A 90 16.92 27.85 -6.28
CA SER A 90 15.95 27.14 -5.46
C SER A 90 15.50 25.83 -6.07
N ASN A 91 15.14 24.89 -5.17
CA ASN A 91 14.43 23.66 -5.46
C ASN A 91 13.11 23.68 -4.71
N THR A 92 12.01 23.72 -5.44
CA THR A 92 10.67 23.54 -4.84
C THR A 92 10.15 22.17 -5.20
N THR A 93 9.76 21.39 -4.21
CA THR A 93 9.23 20.04 -4.40
C THR A 93 7.84 19.94 -3.79
N VAL A 94 6.89 19.44 -4.55
CA VAL A 94 5.57 19.05 -4.07
C VAL A 94 5.41 17.56 -4.35
N SER A 95 5.03 16.78 -3.37
CA SER A 95 4.79 15.35 -3.57
C SER A 95 3.55 14.86 -2.84
N TYR A 96 2.92 13.88 -3.43
CA TYR A 96 1.82 13.11 -2.86
C TYR A 96 2.25 11.66 -2.72
N ASN A 97 2.03 11.10 -1.55
CA ASN A 97 2.28 9.71 -1.23
C ASN A 97 0.99 9.05 -0.74
N ASN A 98 0.70 7.85 -1.23
CA ASN A 98 -0.43 7.03 -0.78
C ASN A 98 0.06 5.61 -0.55
N TYR A 99 0.15 5.22 0.73
CA TYR A 99 0.45 3.86 1.15
C TYR A 99 -0.83 3.15 1.57
N LEU A 100 -0.99 1.93 1.12
CA LEU A 100 -2.12 1.04 1.45
C LEU A 100 -1.60 -0.32 1.91
N PHE A 101 -2.23 -0.83 2.95
CA PHE A 101 -2.00 -2.16 3.49
C PHE A 101 -3.34 -2.87 3.68
N ASN A 102 -3.45 -4.09 3.21
CA ASN A 102 -4.67 -4.89 3.29
C ASN A 102 -4.33 -6.36 3.59
N VAL A 103 -4.98 -6.92 4.60
CA VAL A 103 -4.88 -8.33 4.96
C VAL A 103 -6.28 -8.92 4.97
N SER A 104 -6.45 -10.06 4.32
CA SER A 104 -7.69 -10.84 4.34
C SER A 104 -7.37 -12.28 4.73
N ALA A 105 -8.20 -12.88 5.55
CA ALA A 105 -8.13 -14.29 5.88
C ALA A 105 -9.52 -14.91 5.78
N TYR A 106 -9.58 -16.17 5.39
CA TYR A 106 -10.81 -16.94 5.39
C TYR A 106 -10.54 -18.37 5.81
N SER A 107 -11.55 -18.97 6.43
CA SER A 107 -11.60 -20.39 6.78
C SER A 107 -12.99 -20.91 6.45
N ASN A 108 -13.05 -22.04 5.80
CA ASN A 108 -14.29 -22.73 5.46
C ASN A 108 -14.14 -24.20 5.78
N ASN A 109 -14.78 -24.63 6.87
CA ASN A 109 -14.67 -25.97 7.40
C ASN A 109 -16.02 -26.64 7.34
N GLN A 110 -16.04 -27.86 6.82
CA GLN A 110 -17.23 -28.70 6.76
C GLN A 110 -16.98 -29.97 7.56
N TYR A 111 -17.89 -30.32 8.42
CA TYR A 111 -17.81 -31.50 9.27
C TYR A 111 -19.05 -32.38 9.03
N SER A 112 -18.83 -33.66 8.77
CA SER A 112 -19.91 -34.64 8.72
C SER A 112 -20.15 -35.15 10.14
N LEU A 113 -21.33 -34.87 10.69
CA LEU A 113 -21.78 -35.35 11.98
C LEU A 113 -22.45 -36.73 11.85
N THR A 114 -22.69 -37.38 13.00
CA THR A 114 -23.46 -38.62 13.06
C THR A 114 -24.88 -38.40 12.46
N ASN A 115 -25.46 -39.37 11.81
CA ASN A 115 -26.78 -39.30 11.15
C ASN A 115 -26.84 -38.46 9.87
N ASN A 116 -25.78 -38.38 9.08
CA ASN A 116 -25.77 -37.69 7.80
C ASN A 116 -26.01 -36.18 7.89
N THR A 117 -25.84 -35.59 9.06
CA THR A 117 -25.93 -34.15 9.30
C THR A 117 -24.61 -33.49 8.97
N THR A 118 -24.63 -32.37 8.21
CA THR A 118 -23.45 -31.61 7.84
C THR A 118 -23.40 -30.27 8.59
N PHE A 119 -22.29 -30.04 9.28
CA PHE A 119 -22.00 -28.74 9.89
C PHE A 119 -20.99 -27.98 9.05
N ILE A 120 -21.31 -26.72 8.69
CA ILE A 120 -20.44 -25.85 7.95
C ILE A 120 -20.15 -24.60 8.77
N ASN A 121 -18.86 -24.36 9.01
CA ASN A 121 -18.36 -23.15 9.66
C ASN A 121 -17.56 -22.33 8.65
N ARG A 122 -17.93 -21.07 8.50
CA ARG A 122 -17.22 -20.11 7.63
C ARG A 122 -16.82 -18.89 8.42
N TYR A 123 -15.56 -18.56 8.33
CA TYR A 123 -14.98 -17.34 8.89
C TYR A 123 -14.29 -16.55 7.81
N SER A 124 -14.45 -15.24 7.82
CA SER A 124 -13.64 -14.33 7.00
C SER A 124 -13.32 -13.05 7.78
N SER A 125 -12.14 -12.51 7.55
CA SER A 125 -11.70 -11.27 8.15
C SER A 125 -10.95 -10.44 7.13
N ASP A 126 -11.28 -9.16 7.05
CA ASP A 126 -10.61 -8.16 6.22
C ASP A 126 -10.12 -7.01 7.10
N TYR A 127 -8.84 -6.71 6.98
CA TYR A 127 -8.18 -5.59 7.65
C TYR A 127 -7.63 -4.64 6.61
N ARG A 128 -7.86 -3.34 6.77
CA ARG A 128 -7.33 -2.29 5.87
C ARG A 128 -6.78 -1.13 6.67
N SER A 129 -5.61 -0.66 6.26
CA SER A 129 -4.98 0.54 6.79
C SER A 129 -4.28 1.32 5.69
N GLY A 130 -4.02 2.60 5.90
CA GLY A 130 -3.32 3.41 4.92
C GLY A 130 -2.93 4.79 5.41
N ILE A 131 -2.00 5.39 4.68
CA ILE A 131 -1.48 6.73 4.95
C ILE A 131 -1.49 7.50 3.64
N ASN A 132 -1.94 8.75 3.69
CA ASN A 132 -1.80 9.72 2.62
C ASN A 132 -1.00 10.91 3.12
N ASP A 133 0.06 11.26 2.40
CA ASP A 133 0.91 12.39 2.73
C ASP A 133 0.94 13.38 1.57
N TRP A 134 0.85 14.66 1.93
CA TRP A 134 1.21 15.77 1.05
C TRP A 134 2.44 16.43 1.62
N ASN A 135 3.49 16.50 0.82
CA ASN A 135 4.74 17.13 1.19
C ASN A 135 4.99 18.33 0.28
N TYR A 136 5.30 19.45 0.90
CA TYR A 136 5.81 20.65 0.25
C TYR A 136 7.15 21.00 0.86
N GLN A 137 8.17 21.19 0.04
CA GLN A 137 9.53 21.54 0.46
C GLN A 137 10.10 22.59 -0.49
N ILE A 138 10.76 23.59 0.07
CA ILE A 138 11.52 24.57 -0.67
C ILE A 138 12.90 24.70 -0.05
N ASP A 139 13.93 24.55 -0.88
CA ASP A 139 15.34 24.66 -0.50
C ASP A 139 15.99 25.75 -1.34
N PHE A 140 16.83 26.54 -0.72
CA PHE A 140 17.64 27.58 -1.35
C PHE A 140 19.11 27.28 -1.17
N ASP A 141 19.86 27.46 -2.24
CA ASP A 141 21.31 27.47 -2.28
C ASP A 141 21.79 28.89 -2.62
N TYR A 142 22.48 29.53 -1.68
CA TYR A 142 22.96 30.89 -1.81
C TYR A 142 24.49 30.98 -1.66
N ASN A 143 25.15 31.44 -2.71
CA ASN A 143 26.59 31.60 -2.81
C ASN A 143 26.93 33.10 -2.92
N PRO A 144 26.93 33.87 -1.81
CA PRO A 144 27.22 35.31 -1.86
C PRO A 144 28.64 35.62 -2.32
N SER A 145 29.58 34.73 -2.03
CA SER A 145 30.97 34.80 -2.46
C SER A 145 31.56 33.43 -2.70
N PRO A 146 32.72 33.28 -3.35
CA PRO A 146 33.37 31.98 -3.54
C PRO A 146 33.72 31.23 -2.22
N MET A 147 33.80 31.94 -1.10
CA MET A 147 34.14 31.39 0.21
C MET A 147 32.92 31.06 1.08
N HIS A 148 31.71 31.46 0.65
CA HIS A 148 30.49 31.27 1.46
C HIS A 148 29.43 30.55 0.67
N HIS A 149 28.96 29.43 1.22
CA HIS A 149 27.84 28.66 0.71
C HIS A 149 26.80 28.51 1.83
N ILE A 150 25.61 29.03 1.62
CA ILE A 150 24.54 29.05 2.60
C ILE A 150 23.37 28.25 2.02
N LYS A 151 22.89 27.26 2.78
CA LYS A 151 21.69 26.51 2.47
C LYS A 151 20.63 26.80 3.52
N PHE A 152 19.43 27.08 3.08
CA PHE A 152 18.27 27.25 3.94
C PHE A 152 17.01 26.79 3.22
N GLY A 153 15.99 26.45 3.96
CA GLY A 153 14.76 25.95 3.36
C GLY A 153 13.65 25.84 4.37
N ALA A 154 12.48 25.41 3.90
CA ALA A 154 11.35 25.10 4.73
C ALA A 154 10.59 23.91 4.14
N GLY A 155 10.01 23.11 5.02
CA GLY A 155 9.22 21.95 4.68
C GLY A 155 7.91 21.91 5.47
N TYR A 156 6.89 21.38 4.83
CA TYR A 156 5.61 21.12 5.44
C TYR A 156 5.07 19.79 4.94
N ILE A 157 4.68 18.90 5.87
CA ILE A 157 4.05 17.63 5.54
C ILE A 157 2.69 17.57 6.23
N TYR A 158 1.67 17.25 5.45
CA TYR A 158 0.33 16.96 5.92
C TYR A 158 0.07 15.46 5.81
N HIS A 159 -0.07 14.81 6.97
CA HIS A 159 -0.36 13.39 7.10
C HIS A 159 -1.84 13.17 7.32
N ARG A 160 -2.39 12.22 6.59
CA ARG A 160 -3.74 11.71 6.81
C ARG A 160 -3.66 10.20 7.00
N PHE A 161 -3.72 9.78 8.24
CA PHE A 161 -3.81 8.36 8.59
C PHE A 161 -5.25 7.88 8.39
N ARG A 162 -5.38 6.75 7.76
CA ARG A 162 -6.60 5.95 7.72
C ARG A 162 -6.36 4.76 8.64
N PRO A 163 -6.73 4.88 9.91
CA PRO A 163 -6.60 3.77 10.83
C PRO A 163 -7.51 2.64 10.40
N GLU A 164 -7.37 1.57 11.06
CA GLU A 164 -7.95 0.27 10.83
C GLU A 164 -9.44 0.26 10.49
N VAL A 165 -9.77 -0.41 9.39
CA VAL A 165 -11.13 -0.92 9.14
C VAL A 165 -11.03 -2.43 9.17
N MET A 166 -11.63 -3.05 10.17
CA MET A 166 -11.70 -4.50 10.30
C MET A 166 -13.15 -4.96 10.10
N THR A 167 -13.33 -5.91 9.23
CA THR A 167 -14.62 -6.59 9.03
C THR A 167 -14.40 -8.06 9.24
N SER A 168 -15.17 -8.67 10.13
CA SER A 168 -15.15 -10.12 10.34
C SER A 168 -16.55 -10.68 10.15
N LYS A 169 -16.67 -11.75 9.40
CA LYS A 169 -17.91 -12.46 9.16
C LYS A 169 -17.79 -13.90 9.66
N ILE A 170 -18.77 -14.35 10.44
CA ILE A 170 -18.90 -15.74 10.91
C ILE A 170 -20.25 -16.25 10.42
N SER A 171 -20.26 -17.40 9.79
CA SER A 171 -21.49 -18.07 9.32
C SER A 171 -21.42 -19.55 9.64
N ASP A 172 -22.35 -20.02 10.45
CA ASP A 172 -22.48 -21.42 10.85
C ASP A 172 -23.81 -21.96 10.30
N LYS A 173 -23.75 -23.15 9.70
CA LYS A 173 -24.92 -23.83 9.11
C LYS A 173 -24.96 -25.29 9.54
N VAL A 174 -26.16 -25.79 9.72
CA VAL A 174 -26.44 -27.21 9.89
C VAL A 174 -27.43 -27.63 8.80
N ASP A 175 -27.10 -28.64 8.00
CA ASP A 175 -27.91 -29.15 6.88
C ASP A 175 -28.45 -28.02 5.96
N SER A 176 -27.60 -27.04 5.63
CA SER A 176 -27.93 -25.86 4.84
C SER A 176 -28.78 -24.79 5.54
N GLU A 177 -29.28 -25.02 6.74
CA GLU A 177 -29.93 -23.99 7.55
C GLU A 177 -28.92 -23.19 8.36
N ALA A 178 -28.96 -21.87 8.21
CA ALA A 178 -28.09 -20.97 8.96
C ALA A 178 -28.63 -20.79 10.38
N PHE A 179 -27.85 -21.14 11.40
CA PHE A 179 -28.17 -20.81 12.79
C PHE A 179 -27.33 -19.67 13.34
N ARG A 180 -26.26 -19.28 12.64
CA ARG A 180 -25.45 -18.11 12.95
C ARG A 180 -25.00 -17.46 11.64
N ASP A 181 -25.33 -16.20 11.45
CA ASP A 181 -24.77 -15.36 10.39
C ASP A 181 -24.55 -13.97 10.95
N THR A 182 -23.33 -13.72 11.38
CA THR A 182 -22.97 -12.49 12.09
C THR A 182 -21.80 -11.81 11.40
N THR A 183 -21.98 -10.52 11.16
CA THR A 183 -20.91 -9.66 10.64
C THR A 183 -20.53 -8.63 11.70
N TYR A 184 -19.27 -8.62 12.07
CA TYR A 184 -18.68 -7.63 12.96
C TYR A 184 -17.95 -6.59 12.12
N HIS A 185 -18.28 -5.31 12.34
CA HIS A 185 -17.56 -4.20 11.77
C HIS A 185 -16.88 -3.43 12.89
N SER A 186 -15.56 -3.41 12.89
CA SER A 186 -14.80 -2.44 13.65
C SER A 186 -14.31 -1.37 12.68
N MET A 187 -15.00 -0.25 12.65
CA MET A 187 -14.57 0.91 11.89
C MET A 187 -14.04 1.95 12.87
N ASN A 188 -12.74 2.06 12.97
CA ASN A 188 -12.18 3.28 13.51
C ASN A 188 -12.26 4.35 12.39
N ASN A 189 -13.39 5.01 12.28
CA ASN A 189 -13.63 6.05 11.27
C ASN A 189 -12.91 7.37 11.62
N SER A 190 -12.13 7.38 12.68
CA SER A 190 -11.33 8.52 13.12
C SER A 190 -10.15 8.69 12.17
N ARG A 191 -10.30 9.57 11.20
CA ARG A 191 -9.16 10.03 10.41
C ARG A 191 -8.25 10.82 11.34
N ILE A 192 -7.03 10.39 11.47
CA ILE A 192 -6.01 11.10 12.25
C ILE A 192 -5.23 11.96 11.27
N TYR A 193 -5.09 13.22 11.63
CA TYR A 193 -4.32 14.19 10.87
C TYR A 193 -3.12 14.63 11.68
N ALA A 194 -1.97 14.73 11.04
CA ALA A 194 -0.78 15.28 11.64
C ALA A 194 -0.11 16.27 10.69
N HIS A 195 0.55 17.26 11.27
CA HIS A 195 1.24 18.31 10.56
C HIS A 195 2.69 18.34 11.03
N GLU A 196 3.63 18.32 10.10
CA GLU A 196 5.04 18.45 10.37
C GLU A 196 5.57 19.70 9.67
N VAL A 197 6.35 20.50 10.39
CA VAL A 197 7.00 21.70 9.88
C VAL A 197 8.49 21.58 10.15
N SER A 198 9.32 21.86 9.17
CA SER A 198 10.79 21.91 9.27
C SER A 198 11.34 23.18 8.63
N ALA A 199 12.45 23.70 9.17
CA ALA A 199 13.18 24.85 8.64
C ALA A 199 14.68 24.71 8.81
#